data_17575315132445a16d6f87e74245f314
#
_entry.id   17575315132445a16d6f87e74245f314
#
_cell.length_a   1.000
_cell.length_b   1.000
_cell.length_c   1.000
_cell.angle_alpha   90.00
_cell.angle_beta   90.00
_cell.angle_gamma   90.00
#
_symmetry.space_group_name_H-M   'P 1'
#
loop_
_entity.id
_entity.type
_entity.pdbx_description
1 polymer ?
#
loop_
_entity_poly.entity_id
_entity_poly.type
_entity_poly.pdbx_seq_one_letter_code
_entity_poly.pdbx_strand_id
1 'polypeptide(L)'
;MPLITAKTNVNFTKENELKLKSEFAKILAECFPGKTENWLMIDFELGHSMYFAGSDAPCMLVTIDIFGTQADHSYDMMTEKMCALISSECNIPSDRIYVKYAEVERWGWNGGNF
;
A
#
# COMPACT_ATOMS: atom_id res chain seq x y z
N MET A 1 -9.17 2.13 -10.51
CA MET A 1 -9.68 1.98 -9.14
C MET A 1 -8.65 1.26 -8.30
N PRO A 2 -7.88 1.97 -7.51
CA PRO A 2 -6.99 1.33 -6.54
C PRO A 2 -7.42 1.58 -5.10
N LEU A 3 -7.14 0.58 -4.25
CA LEU A 3 -7.26 0.69 -2.81
C LEU A 3 -5.94 0.18 -2.21
N ILE A 4 -5.29 1.01 -1.41
CA ILE A 4 -4.09 0.61 -0.67
C ILE A 4 -4.46 0.54 0.81
N THR A 5 -4.27 -0.63 1.41
CA THR A 5 -4.45 -0.84 2.84
C THR A 5 -3.07 -1.08 3.46
N ALA A 6 -2.69 -0.25 4.40
CA ALA A 6 -1.41 -0.38 5.12
C ALA A 6 -1.71 -0.73 6.58
N LYS A 7 -1.51 -2.00 6.93
CA LYS A 7 -1.74 -2.51 8.29
C LYS A 7 -0.41 -2.74 8.98
N THR A 8 -0.26 -2.20 10.17
CA THR A 8 1.00 -2.27 10.91
C THR A 8 0.78 -2.31 12.42
N ASN A 9 1.77 -2.80 13.15
CA ASN A 9 1.77 -2.78 14.60
C ASN A 9 2.41 -1.51 15.19
N VAL A 10 2.92 -0.61 14.36
CA VAL A 10 3.42 0.69 14.84
C VAL A 10 2.36 1.77 14.70
N ASN A 11 2.54 2.87 15.42
CA ASN A 11 1.69 4.05 15.32
C ASN A 11 2.45 5.17 14.61
N PHE A 12 1.73 5.93 13.78
CA PHE A 12 2.30 7.07 13.07
C PHE A 12 1.71 8.36 13.62
N THR A 13 2.47 9.44 13.51
CA THR A 13 1.92 10.78 13.70
C THR A 13 1.06 11.13 12.48
N LYS A 14 0.18 12.11 12.65
CA LYS A 14 -0.63 12.61 11.52
C LYS A 14 0.25 13.12 10.39
N GLU A 15 1.37 13.74 10.72
CA GLU A 15 2.35 14.23 9.76
C GLU A 15 2.93 13.11 8.91
N ASN A 16 3.34 12.01 9.55
CA ASN A 16 3.87 10.84 8.85
C ASN A 16 2.81 10.21 7.94
N GLU A 17 1.58 10.11 8.44
CA GLU A 17 0.46 9.57 7.67
C GLU A 17 0.20 10.38 6.41
N LEU A 18 0.19 11.71 6.51
CA LEU A 18 -0.03 12.60 5.37
C LEU A 18 1.12 12.49 4.35
N LYS A 19 2.34 12.34 4.82
CA LYS A 19 3.49 12.14 3.94
C LYS A 19 3.40 10.82 3.20
N LEU A 20 3.08 9.74 3.89
CA LEU A 20 2.90 8.43 3.27
C LEU A 20 1.77 8.44 2.25
N LYS A 21 0.65 9.08 2.58
CA LYS A 21 -0.47 9.24 1.66
C LYS A 21 -0.03 9.86 0.33
N SER A 22 0.72 10.96 0.39
CA SER A 22 1.20 11.65 -0.80
C SER A 22 2.20 10.81 -1.60
N GLU A 23 3.13 10.15 -0.90
CA GLU A 23 4.14 9.33 -1.55
C GLU A 23 3.54 8.04 -2.15
N PHE A 24 2.56 7.43 -1.49
CA PHE A 24 1.84 6.28 -2.05
C PHE A 24 1.16 6.64 -3.36
N ALA A 25 0.52 7.81 -3.42
CA ALA A 25 -0.13 8.28 -4.65
C ALA A 25 0.87 8.47 -5.80
N LYS A 26 2.04 9.04 -5.50
CA LYS A 26 3.11 9.23 -6.49
C LYS A 26 3.64 7.90 -7.01
N ILE A 27 3.93 6.97 -6.11
CA ILE A 27 4.45 5.64 -6.48
C ILE A 27 3.42 4.90 -7.34
N LEU A 28 2.15 4.96 -6.95
CA LEU A 28 1.07 4.33 -7.73
C LEU A 28 1.01 4.86 -9.15
N ALA A 29 1.00 6.19 -9.30
CA ALA A 29 0.93 6.82 -10.61
C ALA A 29 2.16 6.51 -11.48
N GLU A 30 3.32 6.36 -10.85
CA GLU A 30 4.57 6.04 -11.53
C GLU A 30 4.61 4.58 -12.00
N CYS A 31 4.15 3.65 -11.17
CA CYS A 31 4.24 2.21 -11.45
C CYS A 31 3.04 1.68 -12.23
N PHE A 32 1.85 2.23 -11.99
CA PHE A 32 0.60 1.77 -12.60
C PHE A 32 0.02 2.91 -13.45
N PRO A 33 0.37 2.98 -14.74
CA PRO A 33 -0.08 4.05 -15.62
C PRO A 33 -1.61 4.21 -15.60
N GLY A 34 -2.07 5.46 -15.50
CA GLY A 34 -3.49 5.78 -15.46
C GLY A 34 -4.15 5.68 -14.09
N LYS A 35 -3.44 5.19 -13.08
CA LYS A 35 -3.94 5.16 -11.71
C LYS A 35 -3.53 6.45 -11.00
N THR A 36 -4.50 7.31 -10.71
CA THR A 36 -4.24 8.64 -10.13
C THR A 36 -4.82 8.74 -8.73
N GLU A 37 -4.34 9.73 -7.98
CA GLU A 37 -4.81 10.00 -6.63
C GLU A 37 -6.32 10.24 -6.56
N ASN A 38 -6.92 10.76 -7.62
CA ASN A 38 -8.36 11.02 -7.66
C ASN A 38 -9.21 9.76 -7.48
N TRP A 39 -8.65 8.59 -7.77
CA TRP A 39 -9.34 7.30 -7.68
C TRP A 39 -8.77 6.42 -6.57
N LEU A 40 -7.75 6.90 -5.87
CA LEU A 40 -7.06 6.12 -4.85
C LEU A 40 -7.72 6.29 -3.49
N MET A 41 -8.11 5.15 -2.90
CA MET A 41 -8.50 5.08 -1.50
C MET A 41 -7.32 4.51 -0.72
N ILE A 42 -6.98 5.13 0.39
CA ILE A 42 -5.92 4.65 1.28
C ILE A 42 -6.51 4.44 2.67
N ASP A 43 -6.27 3.26 3.22
CA ASP A 43 -6.70 2.90 4.57
C ASP A 43 -5.45 2.58 5.40
N PHE A 44 -5.23 3.34 6.46
CA PHE A 44 -4.16 3.09 7.42
C PHE A 44 -4.75 2.41 8.65
N GLU A 45 -4.30 1.20 8.95
CA GLU A 45 -4.69 0.44 10.12
C GLU A 45 -3.47 0.31 11.02
N LEU A 46 -3.39 1.19 12.02
CA LEU A 46 -2.21 1.36 12.87
C LEU A 46 -2.39 0.66 14.22
N GLY A 47 -1.26 0.33 14.86
CA GLY A 47 -1.27 -0.19 16.21
C GLY A 47 -1.92 -1.56 16.37
N HIS A 48 -1.92 -2.38 15.34
CA HIS A 48 -2.48 -3.72 15.40
C HIS A 48 -1.55 -4.70 16.12
N SER A 49 -2.14 -5.75 16.68
CA SER A 49 -1.37 -6.87 17.22
C SER A 49 -0.94 -7.76 16.07
N MET A 50 0.35 -7.76 15.76
CA MET A 50 0.88 -8.47 14.59
C MET A 50 2.19 -9.15 14.94
N TYR A 51 2.38 -10.35 14.40
CA TYR A 51 3.60 -11.12 14.51
C TYR A 51 4.09 -11.49 13.12
N PHE A 52 5.36 -11.31 12.88
CA PHE A 52 6.04 -11.73 11.67
C PHE A 52 7.27 -12.52 12.05
N ALA A 53 7.43 -13.72 11.51
CA ALA A 53 8.51 -14.63 11.86
C ALA A 53 8.59 -14.90 13.37
N GLY A 54 7.43 -14.97 14.02
CA GLY A 54 7.32 -15.25 15.46
C GLY A 54 7.64 -14.07 16.37
N SER A 55 7.81 -12.87 15.84
CA SER A 55 8.20 -11.67 16.58
C SER A 55 7.20 -10.53 16.39
N ASP A 56 6.97 -9.76 17.44
CA ASP A 56 6.15 -8.54 17.41
C ASP A 56 6.96 -7.28 17.11
N ALA A 57 8.21 -7.42 16.67
CA ALA A 57 8.98 -6.29 16.18
C ALA A 57 8.23 -5.58 15.04
N PRO A 58 8.52 -4.30 14.76
CA PRO A 58 7.79 -3.55 13.74
C PRO A 58 7.67 -4.29 12.41
N CYS A 59 6.44 -4.37 11.89
CA CYS A 59 6.15 -5.00 10.61
C CYS A 59 4.95 -4.32 9.95
N MET A 60 4.77 -4.55 8.65
CA MET A 60 3.66 -3.99 7.90
C MET A 60 3.18 -4.95 6.82
N LEU A 61 1.87 -5.00 6.64
CA LEU A 61 1.24 -5.64 5.50
C LEU A 61 0.59 -4.58 4.64
N VAL A 62 1.08 -4.42 3.42
CA VAL A 62 0.48 -3.53 2.43
C VAL A 62 -0.31 -4.40 1.46
N THR A 63 -1.59 -4.12 1.32
CA THR A 63 -2.43 -4.78 0.32
C THR A 63 -2.86 -3.75 -0.70
N ILE A 64 -2.63 -4.06 -1.98
CA ILE A 64 -2.98 -3.17 -3.08
C ILE A 64 -4.00 -3.90 -3.95
N ASP A 65 -5.25 -3.43 -3.88
CA ASP A 65 -6.32 -3.93 -4.72
C ASP A 65 -6.45 -3.01 -5.93
N ILE A 66 -6.53 -3.58 -7.13
CA ILE A 66 -6.72 -2.80 -8.35
C ILE A 66 -7.82 -3.42 -9.19
N PHE A 67 -8.53 -2.58 -9.94
CA PHE A 67 -9.45 -3.05 -10.96
C PHE A 67 -8.64 -3.40 -12.21
N GLY A 68 -8.77 -4.64 -12.67
CA GLY A 68 -7.99 -5.13 -13.82
C GLY A 68 -6.62 -5.65 -13.42
N THR A 69 -5.69 -5.61 -14.35
CA THR A 69 -4.34 -6.15 -14.19
C THR A 69 -3.29 -5.18 -14.69
N GLN A 70 -2.06 -5.37 -14.27
CA GLN A 70 -0.89 -4.59 -14.69
C GLN A 70 0.18 -5.54 -15.22
N ALA A 71 1.20 -4.98 -15.88
CA ALA A 71 2.34 -5.78 -16.32
C ALA A 71 3.17 -6.25 -15.11
N ASP A 72 3.79 -7.42 -15.24
CA ASP A 72 4.57 -8.01 -14.14
C ASP A 72 5.64 -7.06 -13.58
N HIS A 73 6.36 -6.35 -14.46
CA HIS A 73 7.39 -5.42 -14.02
C HIS A 73 6.84 -4.24 -13.21
N SER A 74 5.56 -3.89 -13.41
CA SER A 74 4.91 -2.83 -12.64
C SER A 74 4.73 -3.25 -11.18
N TYR A 75 4.36 -4.49 -10.95
CA TYR A 75 4.26 -5.03 -9.59
C TYR A 75 5.63 -5.09 -8.91
N ASP A 76 6.64 -5.53 -9.63
CA ASP A 76 8.00 -5.59 -9.09
C ASP A 76 8.50 -4.20 -8.68
N MET A 77 8.30 -3.21 -9.53
CA MET A 77 8.68 -1.82 -9.27
C MET A 77 7.90 -1.25 -8.08
N MET A 78 6.60 -1.53 -8.02
CA MET A 78 5.73 -1.08 -6.93
C MET A 78 6.20 -1.62 -5.59
N THR A 79 6.50 -2.93 -5.51
CA THR A 79 6.99 -3.57 -4.29
C THR A 79 8.32 -2.95 -3.84
N GLU A 80 9.26 -2.76 -4.76
CA GLU A 80 10.54 -2.17 -4.46
C GLU A 80 10.40 -0.76 -3.87
N LYS A 81 9.61 0.08 -4.52
CA LYS A 81 9.42 1.47 -4.10
C LYS A 81 8.64 1.58 -2.78
N MET A 82 7.62 0.75 -2.60
CA MET A 82 6.83 0.74 -1.37
C MET A 82 7.68 0.30 -0.18
N CYS A 83 8.45 -0.75 -0.32
CA CYS A 83 9.33 -1.22 0.75
C CYS A 83 10.39 -0.18 1.12
N ALA A 84 11.00 0.46 0.12
CA ALA A 84 12.01 1.50 0.36
C ALA A 84 11.42 2.69 1.10
N LEU A 85 10.24 3.15 0.68
CA LEU A 85 9.55 4.27 1.32
C LEU A 85 9.19 3.95 2.77
N ILE A 86 8.54 2.82 3.00
CA ILE A 86 8.07 2.44 4.33
C ILE A 86 9.26 2.23 5.28
N SER A 87 10.31 1.59 4.81
CA SER A 87 11.50 1.38 5.61
C SER A 87 12.15 2.71 6.02
N SER A 88 12.25 3.64 5.08
CA SER A 88 12.83 4.97 5.31
C SER A 88 11.98 5.83 6.27
N GLU A 89 10.66 5.86 6.07
CA GLU A 89 9.78 6.76 6.81
C GLU A 89 9.28 6.18 8.14
N CYS A 90 9.15 4.87 8.23
CA CYS A 90 8.53 4.21 9.39
C CYS A 90 9.52 3.41 10.23
N ASN A 91 10.78 3.32 9.83
CA ASN A 91 11.81 2.51 10.49
C ASN A 91 11.39 1.03 10.62
N ILE A 92 10.70 0.53 9.61
CA ILE A 92 10.36 -0.89 9.52
C ILE A 92 11.32 -1.53 8.51
N PRO A 93 12.11 -2.54 8.93
CA PRO A 93 13.03 -3.20 7.98
C PRO A 93 12.27 -3.77 6.79
N SER A 94 12.84 -3.67 5.59
CA SER A 94 12.20 -4.15 4.36
C SER A 94 11.86 -5.63 4.41
N ASP A 95 12.64 -6.43 5.14
CA ASP A 95 12.39 -7.86 5.31
C ASP A 95 11.23 -8.17 6.28
N ARG A 96 10.61 -7.13 6.84
CA ARG A 96 9.43 -7.24 7.69
C ARG A 96 8.22 -6.56 7.07
N ILE A 97 8.24 -6.38 5.76
CA ILE A 97 7.14 -5.78 4.99
C ILE A 97 6.68 -6.75 3.92
N TYR A 98 5.40 -7.10 3.95
CA TYR A 98 4.77 -7.79 2.84
C TYR A 98 3.99 -6.79 1.99
N VAL A 99 4.09 -6.94 0.68
CA VAL A 99 3.24 -6.21 -0.27
C VAL A 99 2.48 -7.25 -1.08
N LYS A 100 1.17 -7.20 -0.98
CA LYS A 100 0.27 -8.17 -1.59
C LYS A 100 -0.65 -7.47 -2.58
N TYR A 101 -0.91 -8.10 -3.71
CA TYR A 101 -1.73 -7.54 -4.78
C TYR A 101 -2.99 -8.39 -5.00
N ALA A 102 -4.12 -7.71 -5.21
CA ALA A 102 -5.35 -8.36 -5.60
C ALA A 102 -5.87 -7.70 -6.89
N GLU A 103 -6.04 -8.51 -7.92
CA GLU A 103 -6.64 -8.07 -9.19
C GLU A 103 -8.13 -8.33 -9.12
N VAL A 104 -8.91 -7.26 -9.15
CA VAL A 104 -10.36 -7.31 -8.92
C VAL A 104 -11.08 -7.18 -10.26
N GLU A 105 -11.94 -8.14 -10.56
CA GLU A 105 -12.70 -8.16 -11.82
C GLU A 105 -13.94 -7.26 -11.77
N ARG A 106 -14.53 -7.12 -10.59
CA ARG A 106 -15.78 -6.38 -10.40
C ARG A 106 -15.57 -5.30 -9.36
N TRP A 107 -15.78 -4.07 -9.77
CA TRP A 107 -15.55 -2.91 -8.92
C TRP A 107 -16.70 -1.95 -9.06
N GLY A 108 -17.35 -1.61 -7.94
CA GLY A 108 -18.47 -0.67 -7.91
C GLY A 108 -18.04 0.70 -7.44
N TRP A 109 -18.63 1.72 -8.06
CA TRP A 109 -18.41 3.11 -7.68
C TRP A 109 -19.63 3.92 -8.11
N ASN A 110 -20.06 4.82 -7.24
CA ASN A 110 -21.13 5.78 -7.50
C ASN A 110 -22.41 5.12 -8.05
N GLY A 111 -22.77 3.98 -7.47
CA GLY A 111 -24.01 3.27 -7.81
C GLY A 111 -23.94 2.40 -9.06
N GLY A 112 -22.78 2.25 -9.68
CA GLY A 112 -22.60 1.41 -10.86
C GLY A 112 -21.31 0.59 -10.79
N ASN A 113 -21.11 -0.29 -11.75
CA ASN A 113 -19.91 -1.12 -11.85
C ASN A 113 -19.14 -0.82 -13.12
N PHE A 114 -17.84 -1.02 -13.04
CA PHE A 114 -16.95 -0.90 -14.20
C PHE A 114 -16.94 -2.15 -15.03
#